data_57be84d1fdae3f96bbed68109899a95c
#
_entry.id   57be84d1fdae3f96bbed68109899a95c
#
_cell.length_a   1.000
_cell.length_b   1.000
_cell.length_c   1.000
_cell.angle_alpha   90.00
_cell.angle_beta   90.00
_cell.angle_gamma   90.00
#
_symmetry.space_group_name_H-M   'P 1'
#
loop_
_entity.id
_entity.type
_entity.pdbx_description
1 polymer ?
#
loop_
_entity_poly.entity_id
_entity_poly.type
_entity_poly.pdbx_seq_one_letter_code
_entity_poly.pdbx_strand_id
1 'polypeptide(L)'
;MPLKGRRRCRSLPPDILSNLPDNIIDVILMHLPCKDAMRTSILSKKWRYHWCRLTELTLDQSHWSTKEDLLDPTVKFSKIVYQLLTLHEGPINKFTINIAELRSCPEIDFFIYFLSRNGIQHLVLHLPRNEDELNILPSSLFTCSRLKCSFSSFC
;
A
#
# COMPACT_ATOMS: atom_id res chain seq x y z
N MET A 1 59.50 -21.01 2.27
CA MET A 1 58.64 -19.95 1.67
C MET A 1 57.25 -20.52 1.53
N PRO A 2 56.25 -19.99 2.26
CA PRO A 2 54.88 -20.51 2.14
C PRO A 2 54.19 -19.87 0.96
N LEU A 3 53.59 -20.68 0.12
CA LEU A 3 52.79 -20.31 -1.04
C LEU A 3 51.50 -19.60 -0.59
N LYS A 4 51.35 -18.33 -0.92
CA LYS A 4 50.11 -17.58 -0.72
C LYS A 4 49.00 -18.21 -1.58
N GLY A 5 48.06 -18.91 -0.94
CA GLY A 5 46.83 -19.38 -1.57
C GLY A 5 46.02 -18.19 -2.09
N ARG A 6 45.91 -18.10 -3.41
CA ARG A 6 44.96 -17.22 -4.08
C ARG A 6 43.54 -17.61 -3.63
N ARG A 7 42.91 -16.79 -2.79
CA ARG A 7 41.47 -16.89 -2.54
C ARG A 7 40.76 -16.67 -3.88
N ARG A 8 40.19 -17.74 -4.45
CA ARG A 8 39.26 -17.63 -5.56
C ARG A 8 38.09 -16.75 -5.09
N CYS A 9 37.97 -15.54 -5.66
CA CYS A 9 36.75 -14.77 -5.57
C CYS A 9 35.66 -15.67 -6.16
N ARG A 10 34.78 -16.20 -5.30
CA ARG A 10 33.53 -16.79 -5.78
C ARG A 10 32.77 -15.64 -6.42
N SER A 11 32.62 -15.66 -7.74
CA SER A 11 31.71 -14.76 -8.44
C SER A 11 30.33 -14.95 -7.80
N LEU A 12 29.78 -13.88 -7.25
CA LEU A 12 28.41 -13.87 -6.77
C LEU A 12 27.50 -14.32 -7.93
N PRO A 13 26.48 -15.13 -7.67
CA PRO A 13 25.51 -15.48 -8.69
C PRO A 13 24.95 -14.19 -9.32
N PRO A 14 24.65 -14.19 -10.63
CA PRO A 14 24.12 -13.02 -11.30
C PRO A 14 22.84 -12.56 -10.57
N ASP A 15 22.74 -11.26 -10.33
CA ASP A 15 21.56 -10.66 -9.73
C ASP A 15 20.39 -10.69 -10.74
N ILE A 16 19.67 -11.80 -10.73
CA ILE A 16 18.57 -12.07 -11.66
C ILE A 16 17.45 -11.06 -11.43
N LEU A 17 17.18 -10.68 -10.18
CA LEU A 17 16.09 -9.78 -9.85
C LEU A 17 16.31 -8.37 -10.40
N SER A 18 17.54 -7.86 -10.33
CA SER A 18 17.87 -6.55 -10.89
C SER A 18 17.86 -6.52 -12.42
N ASN A 19 17.96 -7.68 -13.07
CA ASN A 19 17.98 -7.79 -14.53
C ASN A 19 16.62 -8.10 -15.15
N LEU A 20 15.57 -8.27 -14.34
CA LEU A 20 14.21 -8.50 -14.84
C LEU A 20 13.72 -7.29 -15.66
N PRO A 21 13.04 -7.50 -16.79
CA PRO A 21 12.36 -6.44 -17.53
C PRO A 21 11.27 -5.79 -16.65
N ASP A 22 11.02 -4.50 -16.86
CA ASP A 22 10.08 -3.71 -16.06
C ASP A 22 8.66 -4.30 -16.09
N ASN A 23 8.19 -4.73 -17.25
CA ASN A 23 6.89 -5.37 -17.40
C ASN A 23 6.74 -6.66 -16.58
N ILE A 24 7.82 -7.39 -16.36
CA ILE A 24 7.80 -8.59 -15.52
C ILE A 24 7.76 -8.21 -14.04
N ILE A 25 8.50 -7.16 -13.66
CA ILE A 25 8.44 -6.62 -12.30
C ILE A 25 7.02 -6.16 -11.98
N ASP A 26 6.38 -5.42 -12.88
CA ASP A 26 5.01 -4.92 -12.70
C ASP A 26 4.02 -6.09 -12.53
N VAL A 27 4.13 -7.14 -13.35
CA VAL A 27 3.30 -8.34 -13.20
C VAL A 27 3.51 -9.02 -11.84
N ILE A 28 4.74 -9.15 -11.38
CA ILE A 28 5.03 -9.72 -10.06
C ILE A 28 4.39 -8.88 -8.97
N LEU A 29 4.56 -7.56 -9.01
CA LEU A 29 4.04 -6.65 -8.00
C LEU A 29 2.51 -6.64 -7.95
N MET A 30 1.83 -6.75 -9.07
CA MET A 30 0.36 -6.83 -9.14
C MET A 30 -0.22 -8.04 -8.43
N HIS A 31 0.57 -9.12 -8.27
CA HIS A 31 0.15 -10.33 -7.56
C HIS A 31 0.54 -10.33 -6.08
N LEU A 32 1.29 -9.34 -5.62
CA LEU A 32 1.69 -9.22 -4.23
C LEU A 32 0.70 -8.34 -3.44
N PRO A 33 0.46 -8.65 -2.16
CA PRO A 33 -0.16 -7.69 -1.26
C PRO A 33 0.61 -6.36 -1.26
N CYS A 34 -0.07 -5.24 -1.17
CA CYS A 34 0.53 -3.90 -1.27
C CYS A 34 1.73 -3.73 -0.32
N LYS A 35 1.64 -4.23 0.91
CA LYS A 35 2.72 -4.22 1.89
C LYS A 35 3.98 -4.93 1.39
N ASP A 36 3.82 -6.10 0.77
CA ASP A 36 4.94 -6.89 0.28
C ASP A 36 5.51 -6.27 -1.00
N ALA A 37 4.65 -5.73 -1.86
CA ALA A 37 5.08 -4.94 -3.01
C ALA A 37 5.95 -3.75 -2.58
N MET A 38 5.55 -2.99 -1.54
CA MET A 38 6.37 -1.91 -0.98
C MET A 38 7.71 -2.41 -0.42
N ARG A 39 7.72 -3.58 0.21
CA ARG A 39 8.94 -4.20 0.76
C ARG A 39 9.95 -4.60 -0.32
N THR A 40 9.52 -4.86 -1.54
CA THR A 40 10.44 -5.17 -2.64
C THR A 40 11.40 -4.02 -2.96
N SER A 41 11.12 -2.80 -2.48
CA SER A 41 11.99 -1.63 -2.63
C SER A 41 13.41 -1.85 -2.12
N ILE A 42 13.62 -2.80 -1.20
CA ILE A 42 14.92 -3.15 -0.65
C ILE A 42 15.75 -4.05 -1.57
N LEU A 43 15.13 -4.72 -2.53
CA LEU A 43 15.81 -5.72 -3.37
C LEU A 43 16.87 -5.10 -4.28
N SER A 44 16.56 -3.98 -4.92
CA SER A 44 17.52 -3.23 -5.72
C SER A 44 17.04 -1.81 -6.02
N LYS A 45 17.92 -0.98 -6.60
CA LYS A 45 17.54 0.37 -7.06
C LYS A 45 16.44 0.32 -8.11
N LYS A 46 16.39 -0.71 -8.95
CA LYS A 46 15.38 -0.89 -9.98
C LYS A 46 14.01 -1.15 -9.37
N TRP A 47 13.90 -2.00 -8.34
CA TRP A 47 12.64 -2.34 -7.69
C TRP A 47 12.08 -1.23 -6.82
N ARG A 48 12.91 -0.26 -6.41
CA ARG A 48 12.60 0.73 -5.38
C ARG A 48 11.31 1.50 -5.61
N TYR A 49 11.00 1.82 -6.85
CA TYR A 49 9.87 2.69 -7.20
C TYR A 49 8.81 2.00 -8.08
N HIS A 50 8.97 0.72 -8.41
CA HIS A 50 7.97 0.05 -9.24
C HIS A 50 6.59 -0.04 -8.59
N TRP A 51 6.52 -0.27 -7.27
CA TRP A 51 5.25 -0.29 -6.54
C TRP A 51 4.50 1.04 -6.60
N CYS A 52 5.21 2.16 -6.78
CA CYS A 52 4.60 3.50 -6.90
C CYS A 52 3.72 3.66 -8.14
N ARG A 53 3.73 2.71 -9.07
CA ARG A 53 2.94 2.71 -10.30
C ARG A 53 1.79 1.72 -10.28
N LEU A 54 1.59 1.02 -9.17
CA LEU A 54 0.49 0.06 -9.06
C LEU A 54 -0.85 0.77 -9.16
N THR A 55 -1.70 0.33 -10.07
CA THR A 55 -3.02 0.93 -10.31
C THR A 55 -4.08 0.48 -9.30
N GLU A 56 -3.82 -0.60 -8.58
CA GLU A 56 -4.69 -1.12 -7.53
C GLU A 56 -3.90 -1.23 -6.22
N LEU A 57 -4.42 -0.60 -5.18
CA LEU A 57 -3.79 -0.57 -3.87
C LEU A 57 -4.76 -1.08 -2.82
N THR A 58 -4.29 -1.97 -1.96
CA THR A 58 -5.06 -2.51 -0.85
C THR A 58 -4.31 -2.28 0.45
N LEU A 59 -4.93 -1.56 1.37
CA LEU A 59 -4.45 -1.35 2.72
C LEU A 59 -5.33 -2.12 3.70
N ASP A 60 -4.73 -3.07 4.37
CA ASP A 60 -5.36 -3.86 5.44
C ASP A 60 -4.63 -3.63 6.77
N GLN A 61 -5.18 -4.21 7.82
CA GLN A 61 -4.64 -4.10 9.17
C GLN A 61 -3.17 -4.53 9.29
N SER A 62 -2.69 -5.44 8.45
CA SER A 62 -1.31 -5.92 8.51
C SER A 62 -0.28 -4.80 8.28
N HIS A 63 -0.70 -3.68 7.69
CA HIS A 63 0.16 -2.53 7.43
C HIS A 63 0.44 -1.71 8.69
N TRP A 64 -0.50 -1.63 9.64
CA TRP A 64 -0.39 -0.78 10.82
C TRP A 64 -0.47 -1.53 12.16
N SER A 65 -0.90 -2.78 12.18
CA SER A 65 -0.93 -3.58 13.40
C SER A 65 0.40 -4.29 13.58
N THR A 66 1.19 -3.83 14.54
CA THR A 66 2.37 -4.53 15.03
C THR A 66 2.28 -4.66 16.54
N LYS A 67 2.59 -5.86 17.06
CA LYS A 67 2.46 -6.18 18.50
C LYS A 67 3.40 -5.37 19.42
N GLU A 68 4.38 -4.69 18.85
CA GLU A 68 5.45 -4.01 19.61
C GLU A 68 5.36 -2.48 19.61
N ASP A 69 4.38 -1.92 18.89
CA ASP A 69 4.31 -0.47 18.73
C ASP A 69 3.37 0.18 19.75
N LEU A 70 3.86 1.20 20.42
CA LEU A 70 3.12 2.05 21.36
C LEU A 70 2.22 3.09 20.66
N LEU A 71 2.31 3.22 19.34
CA LEU A 71 1.52 4.19 18.59
C LEU A 71 0.09 3.70 18.34
N ASP A 72 -0.86 4.61 18.45
CA ASP A 72 -2.26 4.36 18.11
C ASP A 72 -2.39 3.87 16.66
N PRO A 73 -3.19 2.82 16.38
CA PRO A 73 -3.41 2.29 15.04
C PRO A 73 -3.88 3.34 14.03
N THR A 74 -4.69 4.31 14.47
CA THR A 74 -5.19 5.40 13.62
C THR A 74 -4.07 6.31 13.14
N VAL A 75 -3.15 6.67 14.04
CA VAL A 75 -1.98 7.50 13.69
C VAL A 75 -1.08 6.79 12.71
N LYS A 76 -0.87 5.48 12.89
CA LYS A 76 -0.08 4.68 11.97
C LYS A 76 -0.74 4.59 10.60
N PHE A 77 -2.03 4.33 10.57
CA PHE A 77 -2.82 4.28 9.34
C PHE A 77 -2.69 5.58 8.56
N SER A 78 -2.98 6.72 9.19
CA SER A 78 -2.86 8.04 8.56
C SER A 78 -1.47 8.27 7.99
N LYS A 79 -0.41 7.94 8.75
CA LYS A 79 0.97 8.09 8.30
C LYS A 79 1.27 7.22 7.07
N ILE A 80 0.80 5.96 7.05
CA ILE A 80 1.03 5.04 5.93
C ILE A 80 0.29 5.53 4.68
N VAL A 81 -0.98 5.94 4.82
CA VAL A 81 -1.74 6.48 3.69
C VAL A 81 -1.07 7.73 3.13
N TYR A 82 -0.63 8.64 3.99
CA TYR A 82 0.11 9.84 3.58
C TYR A 82 1.37 9.49 2.79
N GLN A 83 2.19 8.60 3.31
CA GLN A 83 3.42 8.16 2.64
C GLN A 83 3.13 7.53 1.29
N LEU A 84 2.14 6.64 1.25
CA LEU A 84 1.74 5.96 0.02
C LEU A 84 1.27 6.96 -1.03
N LEU A 85 0.35 7.84 -0.70
CA LEU A 85 -0.19 8.83 -1.64
C LEU A 85 0.85 9.86 -2.09
N THR A 86 1.83 10.20 -1.23
CA THR A 86 2.91 11.13 -1.57
C THR A 86 3.93 10.52 -2.53
N LEU A 87 4.21 9.22 -2.39
CA LEU A 87 5.20 8.51 -3.21
C LEU A 87 4.62 7.91 -4.48
N HIS A 88 3.29 7.81 -4.57
CA HIS A 88 2.65 7.20 -5.72
C HIS A 88 2.73 8.10 -6.95
N GLU A 89 3.18 7.57 -8.09
CA GLU A 89 3.47 8.32 -9.31
C GLU A 89 2.50 8.06 -10.47
N GLY A 90 1.50 7.26 -10.29
CA GLY A 90 0.60 6.86 -11.37
C GLY A 90 -0.87 7.06 -11.04
N PRO A 91 -1.78 6.76 -11.98
CA PRO A 91 -3.21 6.74 -11.69
C PRO A 91 -3.55 5.58 -10.75
N ILE A 92 -4.29 5.88 -9.70
CA ILE A 92 -4.87 4.86 -8.82
C ILE A 92 -6.28 4.59 -9.33
N ASN A 93 -6.50 3.43 -9.94
CA ASN A 93 -7.84 3.05 -10.44
C ASN A 93 -8.71 2.49 -9.32
N LYS A 94 -8.11 1.70 -8.42
CA LYS A 94 -8.82 1.08 -7.31
C LYS A 94 -8.04 1.23 -6.03
N PHE A 95 -8.71 1.68 -4.99
CA PHE A 95 -8.14 1.79 -3.65
C PHE A 95 -9.04 1.07 -2.65
N THR A 96 -8.50 0.06 -2.00
CA THR A 96 -9.22 -0.71 -0.98
C THR A 96 -8.64 -0.39 0.39
N ILE A 97 -9.50 0.02 1.32
CA ILE A 97 -9.11 0.34 2.69
C ILE A 97 -9.94 -0.51 3.64
N ASN A 98 -9.26 -1.26 4.48
CA ASN A 98 -9.88 -1.95 5.60
C ASN A 98 -9.67 -1.15 6.89
N ILE A 99 -10.70 -0.47 7.35
CA ILE A 99 -10.70 0.33 8.58
C ILE A 99 -11.53 -0.33 9.70
N ALA A 100 -11.86 -1.59 9.54
CA ALA A 100 -12.74 -2.31 10.48
C ALA A 100 -12.26 -2.30 11.94
N GLU A 101 -10.95 -2.11 12.16
CA GLU A 101 -10.36 -2.09 13.49
C GLU A 101 -9.93 -0.68 13.96
N LEU A 102 -10.16 0.33 13.15
CA LEU A 102 -9.89 1.71 13.54
C LEU A 102 -11.11 2.25 14.30
N ARG A 103 -10.88 2.78 15.50
CA ARG A 103 -11.94 3.40 16.32
C ARG A 103 -12.44 4.71 15.70
N SER A 104 -11.56 5.44 15.06
CA SER A 104 -11.87 6.67 14.33
C SER A 104 -10.80 6.91 13.28
N CYS A 105 -11.16 7.60 12.21
CA CYS A 105 -10.20 8.03 11.19
C CYS A 105 -10.57 9.45 10.74
N PRO A 106 -10.19 10.48 11.49
CA PRO A 106 -10.58 11.87 11.21
C PRO A 106 -10.10 12.36 9.84
N GLU A 107 -8.98 11.82 9.35
CA GLU A 107 -8.43 12.21 8.05
C GLU A 107 -9.04 11.45 6.87
N ILE A 108 -9.99 10.55 7.07
CA ILE A 108 -10.56 9.72 6.00
C ILE A 108 -11.23 10.57 4.91
N ASP A 109 -11.93 11.65 5.30
CA ASP A 109 -12.54 12.59 4.36
C ASP A 109 -11.49 13.24 3.45
N PHE A 110 -10.35 13.63 4.02
CA PHE A 110 -9.25 14.20 3.27
C PHE A 110 -8.67 13.21 2.27
N PHE A 111 -8.46 11.95 2.68
CA PHE A 111 -7.94 10.92 1.79
C PHE A 111 -8.89 10.61 0.64
N ILE A 112 -10.18 10.50 0.92
CA ILE A 112 -11.21 10.28 -0.11
C ILE A 112 -11.25 11.45 -1.09
N TYR A 113 -11.25 12.67 -0.57
CA TYR A 113 -11.22 13.86 -1.41
C TYR A 113 -9.97 13.92 -2.29
N PHE A 114 -8.80 13.64 -1.72
CA PHE A 114 -7.54 13.59 -2.45
C PHE A 114 -7.59 12.53 -3.56
N LEU A 115 -8.02 11.32 -3.25
CA LEU A 115 -8.15 10.23 -4.22
C LEU A 115 -9.12 10.58 -5.34
N SER A 116 -10.25 11.19 -5.02
CA SER A 116 -11.25 11.59 -6.02
C SER A 116 -10.71 12.61 -7.02
N ARG A 117 -9.86 13.53 -6.57
CA ARG A 117 -9.19 14.52 -7.43
C ARG A 117 -8.09 13.91 -8.30
N ASN A 118 -7.49 12.82 -7.86
CA ASN A 118 -6.46 12.08 -8.60
C ASN A 118 -7.03 11.00 -9.53
N GLY A 119 -8.33 11.04 -9.79
CA GLY A 119 -8.97 10.24 -10.83
C GLY A 119 -9.27 8.80 -10.43
N ILE A 120 -9.30 8.48 -9.13
CA ILE A 120 -9.69 7.15 -8.67
C ILE A 120 -11.09 6.81 -9.19
N GLN A 121 -11.26 5.56 -9.66
CA GLN A 121 -12.54 5.07 -10.19
C GLN A 121 -13.30 4.22 -9.16
N HIS A 122 -12.59 3.42 -8.39
CA HIS A 122 -13.18 2.49 -7.43
C HIS A 122 -12.57 2.65 -6.04
N LEU A 123 -13.39 3.01 -5.07
CA LEU A 123 -13.04 3.00 -3.66
C LEU A 123 -13.80 1.88 -2.96
N VAL A 124 -13.09 0.99 -2.29
CA VAL A 124 -13.67 -0.08 -1.48
C VAL A 124 -13.32 0.19 -0.02
N LEU A 125 -14.36 0.37 0.80
CA LEU A 125 -14.22 0.57 2.23
C LEU A 125 -14.77 -0.63 2.98
N HIS A 126 -13.92 -1.25 3.81
CA HIS A 126 -14.34 -2.25 4.78
C HIS A 126 -14.51 -1.56 6.14
N LEU A 127 -15.76 -1.41 6.56
CA LEU A 127 -16.15 -0.69 7.77
C LEU A 127 -16.29 -1.63 8.97
N PRO A 128 -16.16 -1.13 10.20
CA PRO A 128 -16.47 -1.89 11.40
C PRO A 128 -17.96 -2.24 11.46
N ARG A 129 -18.26 -3.34 12.17
CA ARG A 129 -19.61 -3.95 12.23
C ARG A 129 -20.56 -3.32 13.23
N ASN A 130 -20.08 -2.43 14.09
CA ASN A 130 -20.87 -1.91 15.18
C ASN A 130 -21.92 -0.92 14.68
N GLU A 131 -23.19 -1.23 14.91
CA GLU A 131 -24.34 -0.41 14.50
C GLU A 131 -24.31 1.01 15.11
N ASP A 132 -23.66 1.18 16.26
CA ASP A 132 -23.48 2.49 16.90
C ASP A 132 -22.43 3.38 16.21
N GLU A 133 -21.64 2.85 15.29
CA GLU A 133 -20.55 3.56 14.60
C GLU A 133 -20.88 3.94 13.15
N LEU A 134 -22.12 3.80 12.69
CA LEU A 134 -22.60 4.24 11.36
C LEU A 134 -22.42 5.75 11.11
N ASN A 135 -22.08 6.51 12.15
CA ASN A 135 -21.74 7.92 12.05
C ASN A 135 -20.35 8.20 11.44
N ILE A 136 -19.61 7.15 11.05
CA ILE A 136 -18.23 7.25 10.54
C ILE A 136 -18.19 7.32 9.01
N LEU A 137 -19.32 7.30 8.32
CA LEU A 137 -19.31 7.45 6.86
C LEU A 137 -18.79 8.85 6.50
N PRO A 138 -17.67 8.91 5.80
CA PRO A 138 -17.07 10.19 5.42
C PRO A 138 -18.02 11.01 4.55
N SER A 139 -18.21 12.27 4.89
CA SER A 139 -19.08 13.18 4.12
C SER A 139 -18.61 13.39 2.69
N SER A 140 -17.31 13.26 2.45
CA SER A 140 -16.67 13.31 1.14
C SER A 140 -17.20 12.27 0.14
N LEU A 141 -17.70 11.12 0.62
CA LEU A 141 -18.31 10.10 -0.23
C LEU A 141 -19.54 10.62 -0.99
N PHE A 142 -20.30 11.50 -0.37
CA PHE A 142 -21.50 12.08 -0.96
C PHE A 142 -21.20 13.21 -1.94
N THR A 143 -20.02 13.81 -1.85
CA THR A 143 -19.59 14.91 -2.71
C THR A 143 -18.80 14.47 -3.94
N CYS A 144 -18.26 13.25 -3.92
CA CYS A 144 -17.41 12.71 -4.97
C CYS A 144 -18.24 11.93 -6.02
N SER A 145 -18.93 12.63 -6.92
CA SER A 145 -19.87 12.06 -7.88
C SER A 145 -19.29 11.06 -8.90
N ARG A 146 -17.99 11.04 -9.08
CA ARG A 146 -17.29 10.11 -10.01
C ARG A 146 -16.81 8.84 -9.35
N LEU A 147 -16.89 8.76 -8.03
CA LEU A 147 -16.34 7.67 -7.25
C LEU A 147 -17.36 6.53 -7.15
N LYS A 148 -17.02 5.36 -7.62
CA LYS A 148 -17.80 4.14 -7.34
C LYS A 148 -17.37 3.60 -5.99
N CYS A 149 -18.22 3.75 -4.99
CA CYS A 149 -17.96 3.22 -3.65
C CYS A 149 -18.62 1.86 -3.49
N SER A 150 -17.86 0.90 -3.01
CA SER A 150 -18.38 -0.40 -2.57
C SER A 150 -18.10 -0.55 -1.08
N PHE A 151 -19.14 -0.90 -0.34
CA PHE A 151 -19.05 -1.18 1.09
C PHE A 151 -19.17 -2.68 1.28
N SER A 152 -18.26 -3.29 2.03
CA SER A 152 -18.41 -4.65 2.47
C SER A 152 -18.18 -4.74 3.98
N SER A 153 -19.16 -5.29 4.67
CA SER A 153 -18.99 -5.76 6.04
C SER A 153 -18.56 -7.22 5.96
N PHE A 154 -17.47 -7.55 6.61
CA PHE A 154 -17.07 -8.95 6.68
C PHE A 154 -18.12 -9.75 7.50
N CYS A 155 -18.55 -10.87 6.94
CA CYS A 155 -19.24 -11.93 7.66
C CYS A 155 -18.29 -12.72 8.51
#